data_61f67728a7880b1c5952a4970060b27d
#
_entry.id   61f67728a7880b1c5952a4970060b27d
#
_cell.length_a   1.000
_cell.length_b   1.000
_cell.length_c   1.000
_cell.angle_alpha   90.00
_cell.angle_beta   90.00
_cell.angle_gamma   90.00
#
_symmetry.space_group_name_H-M   'P 1'
#
loop_
_entity.id
_entity.type
_entity.pdbx_description
1 polymer ?
#
loop_
_entity_poly.entity_id
_entity_poly.type
_entity_poly.pdbx_seq_one_letter_code
_entity_poly.pdbx_strand_id
1 'polypeptide(L)'
;PQDIATETLRSGARVILPADTDGTAEGLERIQDLGIGAMTFPAATDSATDLALLLADYHEAEMIVQVGDSLDLDDIFAAEAQATPAAMLTRLKAGSRLVDSSAIINLYTVKSGSSLTWLWAVLGILVALAAVVLIVGLGGEGTFTDNLIDTWNNIALTVQGWL
;
A
#
# COMPACT_ATOMS: atom_id res chain seq x y z
N PRO A 1 29.99 -2.03 7.54
CA PRO A 1 30.53 -1.09 6.51
C PRO A 1 31.49 -1.74 5.52
N GLN A 2 32.08 -2.92 5.85
CA GLN A 2 33.02 -3.59 4.96
C GLN A 2 32.37 -4.09 3.65
N ASP A 3 31.10 -4.40 3.66
CA ASP A 3 30.34 -4.97 2.55
C ASP A 3 29.72 -3.91 1.62
N ILE A 4 29.80 -2.62 2.00
CA ILE A 4 29.21 -1.55 1.20
C ILE A 4 30.18 -1.15 0.08
N ALA A 5 29.69 -1.13 -1.16
CA ALA A 5 30.47 -0.72 -2.31
C ALA A 5 30.96 0.73 -2.18
N THR A 6 32.21 0.97 -2.58
CA THR A 6 32.82 2.31 -2.52
C THR A 6 32.03 3.35 -3.32
N GLU A 7 31.39 2.92 -4.41
CA GLU A 7 30.56 3.78 -5.27
C GLU A 7 29.33 4.30 -4.51
N THR A 8 28.70 3.43 -3.69
CA THR A 8 27.57 3.83 -2.84
C THR A 8 28.00 4.86 -1.80
N LEU A 9 29.16 4.68 -1.18
CA LEU A 9 29.72 5.63 -0.22
C LEU A 9 30.03 6.99 -0.86
N ARG A 10 30.42 7.01 -2.14
CA ARG A 10 30.73 8.23 -2.91
C ARG A 10 29.50 8.86 -3.58
N SER A 11 28.34 8.27 -3.49
CA SER A 11 27.11 8.77 -4.11
C SER A 11 26.59 10.10 -3.53
N GLY A 12 27.25 10.64 -2.50
CA GLY A 12 26.84 11.86 -1.80
C GLY A 12 25.86 11.63 -0.66
N ALA A 13 25.53 10.37 -0.35
CA ALA A 13 24.74 10.02 0.81
C ALA A 13 25.50 10.30 2.11
N ARG A 14 24.80 10.74 3.15
CA ARG A 14 25.40 10.90 4.48
C ARG A 14 25.68 9.54 5.09
N VAL A 15 26.92 9.32 5.48
CA VAL A 15 27.34 8.11 6.18
C VAL A 15 27.21 8.34 7.68
N ILE A 16 26.42 7.49 8.34
CA ILE A 16 26.27 7.51 9.80
C ILE A 16 26.68 6.15 10.32
N LEU A 17 27.61 6.16 11.25
CA LEU A 17 28.18 4.95 11.85
C LEU A 17 27.71 4.81 13.31
N PRO A 18 27.31 3.61 13.73
CA PRO A 18 27.12 3.35 15.16
C PRO A 18 28.46 3.52 15.88
N ALA A 19 28.42 4.19 17.01
CA ALA A 19 29.57 4.38 17.88
C ALA A 19 29.29 3.74 19.24
N ASP A 20 30.25 3.02 19.74
CA ASP A 20 30.22 2.45 21.09
C ASP A 20 30.27 3.55 22.15
N THR A 21 30.10 3.15 23.41
CA THR A 21 30.12 4.08 24.58
C THR A 21 31.44 4.78 24.76
N ASP A 22 32.54 4.22 24.26
CA ASP A 22 33.88 4.81 24.23
C ASP A 22 34.11 5.78 23.05
N GLY A 23 33.13 5.91 22.17
CA GLY A 23 33.17 6.76 20.99
C GLY A 23 33.86 6.12 19.78
N THR A 24 34.29 4.86 19.86
CA THR A 24 34.84 4.14 18.73
C THR A 24 33.71 3.71 17.78
N ALA A 25 33.91 3.88 16.47
CA ALA A 25 32.96 3.45 15.47
C ALA A 25 33.63 2.51 14.47
N GLU A 26 33.14 1.29 14.40
CA GLU A 26 33.65 0.30 13.46
C GLU A 26 33.51 0.78 12.01
N GLY A 27 34.61 0.72 11.27
CA GLY A 27 34.67 1.14 9.87
C GLY A 27 34.88 2.63 9.63
N LEU A 28 35.07 3.43 10.69
CA LEU A 28 35.36 4.87 10.57
C LEU A 28 36.65 5.10 9.79
N GLU A 29 37.73 4.33 10.07
CA GLU A 29 39.02 4.43 9.36
C GLU A 29 38.84 4.27 7.86
N ARG A 30 38.10 3.26 7.42
CA ARG A 30 37.82 3.04 6.00
C ARG A 30 37.12 4.22 5.34
N ILE A 31 36.18 4.85 6.02
CA ILE A 31 35.46 6.00 5.48
C ILE A 31 36.37 7.22 5.38
N GLN A 32 37.22 7.40 6.39
CA GLN A 32 38.24 8.46 6.39
C GLN A 32 39.28 8.27 5.28
N ASP A 33 39.75 7.04 5.05
CA ASP A 33 40.69 6.71 3.97
C ASP A 33 40.11 7.00 2.58
N LEU A 34 38.80 6.89 2.44
CA LEU A 34 38.08 7.25 1.21
C LEU A 34 37.88 8.77 1.04
N GLY A 35 38.26 9.57 2.03
CA GLY A 35 38.05 11.02 2.05
C GLY A 35 36.60 11.44 2.22
N ILE A 36 35.75 10.57 2.80
CA ILE A 36 34.32 10.80 2.99
C ILE A 36 34.07 11.19 4.44
N GLY A 37 33.24 12.20 4.65
CA GLY A 37 32.79 12.57 5.98
C GLY A 37 31.79 11.57 6.55
N ALA A 38 31.99 11.12 7.79
CA ALA A 38 31.02 10.31 8.52
C ALA A 38 30.57 11.02 9.77
N MET A 39 29.33 10.79 10.15
CA MET A 39 28.79 11.16 11.45
C MET A 39 28.70 9.90 12.33
N THR A 40 28.88 10.04 13.63
CA THR A 40 28.68 8.94 14.56
C THR A 40 27.38 9.12 15.31
N PHE A 41 26.71 8.00 15.59
CA PHE A 41 25.48 7.96 16.37
C PHE A 41 25.61 6.89 17.46
N PRO A 42 25.24 7.17 18.71
CA PRO A 42 25.38 6.21 19.81
C PRO A 42 24.70 4.88 19.51
N ALA A 43 25.43 3.78 19.64
CA ALA A 43 24.91 2.43 19.46
C ALA A 43 24.11 2.01 20.70
N ALA A 44 22.83 2.32 20.73
CA ALA A 44 21.90 1.89 21.78
C ALA A 44 21.42 0.45 21.62
N THR A 45 21.64 -0.14 20.45
CA THR A 45 21.23 -1.50 20.07
C THR A 45 22.12 -2.01 18.96
N ASP A 46 22.24 -3.33 18.84
CA ASP A 46 23.03 -3.99 17.79
C ASP A 46 22.30 -4.04 16.44
N SER A 47 21.01 -3.75 16.44
CA SER A 47 20.16 -3.76 15.23
C SER A 47 20.30 -2.46 14.43
N ALA A 48 20.76 -2.55 13.19
CA ALA A 48 20.86 -1.40 12.29
C ALA A 48 19.49 -0.75 12.01
N THR A 49 18.42 -1.55 11.97
CA THR A 49 17.05 -1.06 11.78
C THR A 49 16.61 -0.22 12.97
N ASP A 50 16.86 -0.72 14.18
CA ASP A 50 16.50 0.00 15.41
C ASP A 50 17.30 1.29 15.55
N LEU A 51 18.59 1.27 15.20
CA LEU A 51 19.40 2.48 15.16
C LEU A 51 18.88 3.51 14.16
N ALA A 52 18.42 3.06 12.99
CA ALA A 52 17.82 3.95 12.00
C ALA A 52 16.52 4.57 12.51
N LEU A 53 15.68 3.80 13.21
CA LEU A 53 14.47 4.30 13.86
C LEU A 53 14.78 5.33 14.93
N LEU A 54 15.77 5.06 15.79
CA LEU A 54 16.22 5.99 16.83
C LEU A 54 16.82 7.27 16.22
N LEU A 55 17.54 7.16 15.12
CA LEU A 55 18.07 8.31 14.39
C LEU A 55 16.95 9.18 13.82
N ALA A 56 15.92 8.56 13.21
CA ALA A 56 14.77 9.27 12.69
C ALA A 56 13.98 9.96 13.83
N ASP A 57 13.84 9.29 14.97
CA ASP A 57 13.24 9.86 16.17
C ASP A 57 14.03 11.05 16.71
N TYR A 58 15.37 10.93 16.77
CA TYR A 58 16.27 11.99 17.21
C TYR A 58 16.16 13.26 16.33
N HIS A 59 15.94 13.08 15.04
CA HIS A 59 15.72 14.16 14.08
C HIS A 59 14.26 14.62 14.01
N GLU A 60 13.42 14.19 14.94
CA GLU A 60 12.01 14.60 15.03
C GLU A 60 11.20 14.36 13.75
N ALA A 61 11.48 13.23 13.06
CA ALA A 61 10.74 12.87 11.87
C ALA A 61 9.23 12.83 12.15
N GLU A 62 8.44 13.50 11.33
CA GLU A 62 6.98 13.53 11.49
C GLU A 62 6.35 12.16 11.23
N MET A 63 6.92 11.40 10.31
CA MET A 63 6.49 10.05 9.98
C MET A 63 7.69 9.19 9.63
N ILE A 64 7.70 7.97 10.13
CA ILE A 64 8.73 6.97 9.86
C ILE A 64 8.04 5.78 9.21
N VAL A 65 8.40 5.45 7.98
CA VAL A 65 7.85 4.30 7.28
C VAL A 65 8.86 3.17 7.28
N GLN A 66 8.51 2.07 7.93
CA GLN A 66 9.32 0.86 7.91
C GLN A 66 8.91 0.00 6.70
N VAL A 67 9.89 -0.33 5.86
CA VAL A 67 9.71 -1.23 4.70
C VAL A 67 10.46 -2.52 4.98
N GLY A 68 9.79 -3.65 4.88
CA GLY A 68 10.32 -4.98 5.17
C GLY A 68 9.50 -5.68 6.24
N ASP A 69 10.11 -6.67 6.87
CA ASP A 69 9.46 -7.42 7.94
C ASP A 69 9.18 -6.49 9.12
N SER A 70 7.89 -6.32 9.40
CA SER A 70 7.46 -5.62 10.62
C SER A 70 7.48 -6.61 11.76
N LEU A 71 8.06 -6.19 12.88
CA LEU A 71 7.97 -6.96 14.11
C LEU A 71 6.52 -6.93 14.60
N ASP A 72 5.83 -8.03 14.54
CA ASP A 72 4.47 -8.18 15.07
C ASP A 72 4.53 -8.75 16.49
N LEU A 73 3.41 -8.65 17.21
CA LEU A 73 3.29 -9.26 18.56
C LEU A 73 3.46 -10.77 18.51
N ASP A 74 3.03 -11.40 17.43
CA ASP A 74 3.18 -12.84 17.23
C ASP A 74 4.66 -13.26 17.12
N ASP A 75 5.51 -12.44 16.49
CA ASP A 75 6.97 -12.65 16.40
C ASP A 75 7.63 -12.60 17.77
N ILE A 76 7.12 -11.74 18.65
CA ILE A 76 7.60 -11.63 20.03
C ILE A 76 7.26 -12.89 20.82
N PHE A 77 6.04 -13.41 20.67
CA PHE A 77 5.62 -14.65 21.34
C PHE A 77 6.29 -15.89 20.75
N ALA A 78 6.63 -15.85 19.47
CA ALA A 78 7.40 -16.90 18.80
C ALA A 78 8.90 -16.88 19.17
N ALA A 79 9.34 -15.91 19.99
CA ALA A 79 10.74 -15.69 20.37
C ALA A 79 11.69 -15.59 19.17
N GLU A 80 11.25 -14.93 18.13
CA GLU A 80 12.07 -14.68 16.95
C GLU A 80 13.33 -13.87 17.29
N ALA A 81 14.43 -14.17 16.61
CA ALA A 81 15.75 -13.54 16.90
C ALA A 81 15.74 -12.01 16.79
N GLN A 82 14.78 -11.45 16.09
CA GLN A 82 14.63 -10.00 15.91
C GLN A 82 13.75 -9.34 16.98
N ALA A 83 13.01 -10.14 17.75
CA ALA A 83 12.12 -9.67 18.81
C ALA A 83 12.87 -9.39 20.11
N THR A 84 13.86 -8.52 20.07
CA THR A 84 14.63 -8.14 21.26
C THR A 84 13.89 -7.10 22.12
N PRO A 85 14.13 -7.04 23.45
CA PRO A 85 13.60 -5.96 24.26
C PRO A 85 13.99 -4.56 23.77
N ALA A 86 15.18 -4.43 23.18
CA ALA A 86 15.64 -3.18 22.58
C ALA A 86 14.78 -2.77 21.37
N ALA A 87 14.44 -3.71 20.49
CA ALA A 87 13.57 -3.47 19.35
C ALA A 87 12.17 -3.01 19.80
N MET A 88 11.63 -3.62 20.84
CA MET A 88 10.33 -3.21 21.42
C MET A 88 10.37 -1.80 21.96
N LEU A 89 11.40 -1.47 22.73
CA LEU A 89 11.58 -0.13 23.32
C LEU A 89 11.77 0.92 22.23
N THR A 90 12.50 0.61 21.18
CA THR A 90 12.70 1.49 20.03
C THR A 90 11.38 1.80 19.33
N ARG A 91 10.56 0.78 19.09
CA ARG A 91 9.23 0.97 18.49
C ARG A 91 8.29 1.74 19.39
N LEU A 92 8.31 1.45 20.69
CA LEU A 92 7.52 2.17 21.67
C LEU A 92 7.91 3.67 21.71
N LYS A 93 9.21 3.96 21.57
CA LYS A 93 9.72 5.33 21.51
C LYS A 93 9.31 6.04 20.22
N ALA A 94 9.42 5.39 19.06
CA ALA A 94 8.93 5.93 17.79
C ALA A 94 7.40 6.17 17.82
N GLY A 95 6.68 5.32 18.53
CA GLY A 95 5.26 5.49 18.84
C GLY A 95 4.39 5.57 17.58
N SER A 96 3.43 6.47 17.61
CA SER A 96 2.46 6.65 16.50
C SER A 96 3.06 7.20 15.21
N ARG A 97 4.32 7.63 15.23
CA ARG A 97 5.01 8.10 14.03
C ARG A 97 5.55 6.96 13.18
N LEU A 98 5.70 5.76 13.76
CA LEU A 98 6.12 4.58 13.05
C LEU A 98 4.93 3.93 12.36
N VAL A 99 5.00 3.85 11.04
CA VAL A 99 3.97 3.24 10.20
C VAL A 99 4.59 2.11 9.38
N ASP A 100 3.94 0.97 9.40
CA ASP A 100 4.34 -0.15 8.57
C ASP A 100 3.93 0.08 7.10
N SER A 101 4.80 -0.34 6.17
CA SER A 101 4.51 -0.26 4.74
C SER A 101 3.27 -1.05 4.33
N SER A 102 2.99 -2.16 5.01
CA SER A 102 1.78 -2.96 4.78
C SER A 102 0.51 -2.19 5.10
N ALA A 103 0.52 -1.38 6.17
CA ALA A 103 -0.59 -0.50 6.50
C ALA A 103 -0.83 0.56 5.42
N ILE A 104 0.26 1.15 4.89
CA ILE A 104 0.18 2.12 3.79
C ILE A 104 -0.35 1.46 2.52
N ILE A 105 0.17 0.30 2.15
CA ILE A 105 -0.31 -0.45 0.99
C ILE A 105 -1.80 -0.75 1.12
N ASN A 106 -2.26 -1.20 2.29
CA ASN A 106 -3.66 -1.50 2.53
C ASN A 106 -4.57 -0.26 2.46
N LEU A 107 -4.06 0.90 2.84
CA LEU A 107 -4.78 2.17 2.73
C LEU A 107 -4.85 2.67 1.28
N TYR A 108 -3.77 2.49 0.51
CA TYR A 108 -3.67 2.98 -0.86
C TYR A 108 -4.00 1.94 -1.94
N THR A 109 -4.02 0.65 -1.62
CA THR A 109 -4.70 -0.30 -2.47
C THR A 109 -6.20 -0.01 -2.35
N VAL A 110 -6.63 1.00 -3.09
CA VAL A 110 -8.02 1.03 -3.53
C VAL A 110 -8.26 -0.36 -4.07
N LYS A 111 -9.08 -1.15 -3.37
CA LYS A 111 -9.67 -2.33 -3.97
C LYS A 111 -10.30 -1.82 -5.27
N SER A 112 -9.57 -1.93 -6.37
CA SER A 112 -10.13 -1.92 -7.69
C SER A 112 -10.97 -3.18 -7.72
N GLY A 113 -12.06 -3.13 -6.97
CA GLY A 113 -13.17 -4.03 -7.16
C GLY A 113 -13.44 -3.86 -8.64
N SER A 114 -13.13 -4.89 -9.41
CA SER A 114 -13.59 -5.01 -10.77
C SER A 114 -15.07 -4.64 -10.70
N SER A 115 -15.35 -3.35 -10.96
CA SER A 115 -16.73 -2.89 -10.88
C SER A 115 -17.40 -3.56 -12.04
N LEU A 116 -18.14 -4.62 -11.75
CA LEU A 116 -19.04 -5.24 -12.73
C LEU A 116 -20.04 -4.21 -13.28
N THR A 117 -19.91 -2.96 -12.90
CA THR A 117 -20.75 -1.84 -13.34
C THR A 117 -20.76 -1.69 -14.86
N TRP A 118 -19.63 -1.95 -15.52
CA TRP A 118 -19.60 -1.97 -16.99
C TRP A 118 -20.46 -3.09 -17.58
N LEU A 119 -20.54 -4.23 -16.91
CA LEU A 119 -21.33 -5.39 -17.32
C LEU A 119 -22.82 -5.10 -17.20
N TRP A 120 -23.26 -4.33 -16.21
CA TRP A 120 -24.62 -3.83 -16.09
C TRP A 120 -24.93 -2.82 -17.20
N ALA A 121 -23.97 -1.98 -17.59
CA ALA A 121 -24.16 -1.07 -18.73
C ALA A 121 -24.31 -1.84 -20.05
N VAL A 122 -23.45 -2.85 -20.29
CA VAL A 122 -23.55 -3.72 -21.49
C VAL A 122 -24.86 -4.48 -21.49
N LEU A 123 -25.28 -5.04 -20.34
CA LEU A 123 -26.55 -5.74 -20.22
C LEU A 123 -27.72 -4.80 -20.54
N GLY A 124 -27.71 -3.57 -20.03
CA GLY A 124 -28.72 -2.56 -20.31
C GLY A 124 -28.86 -2.24 -21.81
N ILE A 125 -27.71 -2.05 -22.50
CA ILE A 125 -27.67 -1.82 -23.95
C ILE A 125 -28.24 -3.03 -24.70
N LEU A 126 -27.89 -4.24 -24.29
CA LEU A 126 -28.33 -5.47 -24.93
C LEU A 126 -29.86 -5.67 -24.78
N VAL A 127 -30.38 -5.39 -23.60
CA VAL A 127 -31.84 -5.42 -23.34
C VAL A 127 -32.56 -4.36 -24.19
N ALA A 128 -32.02 -3.15 -24.27
CA ALA A 128 -32.59 -2.08 -25.09
C ALA A 128 -32.61 -2.47 -26.59
N LEU A 129 -31.52 -3.05 -27.11
CA LEU A 129 -31.45 -3.55 -28.50
C LEU A 129 -32.46 -4.68 -28.73
N ALA A 130 -32.57 -5.62 -27.79
CA ALA A 130 -33.55 -6.71 -27.88
C ALA A 130 -34.99 -6.17 -27.89
N ALA A 131 -35.29 -5.17 -27.09
CA ALA A 131 -36.61 -4.51 -27.09
C ALA A 131 -36.90 -3.85 -28.45
N VAL A 132 -35.94 -3.14 -29.04
CA VAL A 132 -36.11 -2.52 -30.36
C VAL A 132 -36.33 -3.58 -31.43
N VAL A 133 -35.57 -4.67 -31.45
CA VAL A 133 -35.75 -5.77 -32.39
C VAL A 133 -37.10 -6.43 -32.26
N LEU A 134 -37.59 -6.63 -31.00
CA LEU A 134 -38.90 -7.17 -30.76
C LEU A 134 -40.03 -6.25 -31.27
N ILE A 135 -39.94 -4.95 -31.00
CA ILE A 135 -40.91 -3.97 -31.47
C ILE A 135 -40.96 -3.90 -32.97
N VAL A 136 -39.79 -3.88 -33.65
CA VAL A 136 -39.70 -3.81 -35.09
C VAL A 136 -40.01 -5.14 -35.78
N GLY A 137 -39.56 -6.27 -35.17
CA GLY A 137 -39.69 -7.60 -35.78
C GLY A 137 -41.04 -8.29 -35.57
N LEU A 138 -41.74 -8.03 -34.45
CA LEU A 138 -43.07 -8.58 -34.15
C LEU A 138 -44.20 -7.61 -34.52
N GLY A 139 -43.86 -6.34 -34.75
CA GLY A 139 -44.80 -5.33 -35.19
C GLY A 139 -45.22 -5.57 -36.61
N GLY A 140 -46.44 -6.07 -36.82
CA GLY A 140 -47.03 -6.14 -38.14
C GLY A 140 -47.18 -4.74 -38.80
N GLU A 141 -47.82 -4.62 -39.93
CA GLU A 141 -47.94 -3.48 -40.87
C GLU A 141 -48.33 -2.10 -40.27
N GLY A 142 -47.92 -1.77 -39.05
CA GLY A 142 -48.19 -0.48 -38.38
C GLY A 142 -46.96 0.44 -38.37
N THR A 143 -47.19 1.72 -38.11
CA THR A 143 -46.09 2.68 -37.89
C THR A 143 -45.38 2.32 -36.58
N PHE A 144 -44.12 2.64 -36.50
CA PHE A 144 -43.28 2.35 -35.31
C PHE A 144 -43.97 2.80 -33.97
N THR A 145 -44.69 3.93 -34.01
CA THR A 145 -45.44 4.48 -32.89
C THR A 145 -46.64 3.58 -32.47
N ASP A 146 -47.34 3.04 -33.42
CA ASP A 146 -48.50 2.18 -33.19
C ASP A 146 -48.03 0.85 -32.56
N ASN A 147 -46.95 0.28 -33.09
CA ASN A 147 -46.35 -0.92 -32.53
C ASN A 147 -45.80 -0.73 -31.11
N LEU A 148 -45.28 0.45 -30.78
CA LEU A 148 -44.77 0.77 -29.47
C LEU A 148 -45.94 0.91 -28.44
N ILE A 149 -47.03 1.53 -28.88
CA ILE A 149 -48.25 1.67 -28.04
C ILE A 149 -48.87 0.31 -27.77
N ASP A 150 -49.02 -0.53 -28.83
CA ASP A 150 -49.59 -1.85 -28.72
C ASP A 150 -48.74 -2.78 -27.82
N THR A 151 -47.44 -2.72 -27.95
CA THR A 151 -46.52 -3.50 -27.10
C THR A 151 -46.63 -3.05 -25.65
N TRP A 152 -46.69 -1.73 -25.39
CA TRP A 152 -46.85 -1.18 -24.06
C TRP A 152 -48.17 -1.60 -23.43
N ASN A 153 -49.27 -1.51 -24.16
CA ASN A 153 -50.58 -1.94 -23.69
C ASN A 153 -50.63 -3.45 -23.40
N ASN A 154 -50.02 -4.28 -24.22
CA ASN A 154 -49.92 -5.72 -23.97
C ASN A 154 -49.12 -6.04 -22.69
N ILE A 155 -47.98 -5.36 -22.48
CA ILE A 155 -47.22 -5.53 -21.26
C ILE A 155 -48.01 -5.10 -20.02
N ALA A 156 -48.68 -3.95 -20.09
CA ALA A 156 -49.54 -3.44 -19.01
C ALA A 156 -50.67 -4.40 -18.64
N LEU A 157 -51.33 -4.95 -19.63
CA LEU A 157 -52.40 -5.94 -19.44
C LEU A 157 -51.88 -7.26 -18.84
N THR A 158 -50.70 -7.71 -19.27
CA THR A 158 -50.07 -8.92 -18.72
C THR A 158 -49.71 -8.75 -17.25
N VAL A 159 -49.14 -7.60 -16.88
CA VAL A 159 -48.80 -7.29 -15.49
C VAL A 159 -50.05 -7.15 -14.61
N GLN A 160 -51.12 -6.54 -15.13
CA GLN A 160 -52.38 -6.46 -14.40
C GLN A 160 -53.05 -7.83 -14.19
N GLY A 161 -52.80 -8.79 -15.08
CA GLY A 161 -53.32 -10.17 -14.92
C GLY A 161 -52.55 -11.02 -13.91
N TRP A 162 -51.44 -10.51 -13.39
CA TRP A 162 -50.58 -11.19 -12.41
C TRP A 162 -50.80 -10.65 -10.97
N LEU A 163 -51.47 -9.53 -10.83
CA LEU A 163 -51.87 -8.92 -9.55
C LEU A 163 -53.31 -9.31 -9.18
#